data_9251f254133b6a114fdf1e32c636efd0
#
_entry.id   9251f254133b6a114fdf1e32c636efd0
#
_cell.length_a   1.000
_cell.length_b   1.000
_cell.length_c   1.000
_cell.angle_alpha   90.00
_cell.angle_beta   90.00
_cell.angle_gamma   90.00
#
_symmetry.space_group_name_H-M   'P 1'
#
loop_
_entity.id
_entity.type
_entity.pdbx_description
1 polymer ?
#
loop_
_entity_poly.entity_id
_entity_poly.type
_entity_poly.pdbx_seq_one_letter_code
_entity_poly.pdbx_strand_id
1 'polypeptide(L)'
;MLLYIVSQAGKYLRFISESLFVKQAFLLRFFKGVFKMKIIKRNGTEVVFDITKIIAAITKANNADDSSKELSREQIVRIAASVEQKCNSINRASSVEEIQDMVEQKIMEQGAFKVAKRYIKYRYNRTLVRRANTTDNQILSLIECNNEEVKQENSNKNPTVNSVQRDYMAGEVSKDISKRLLLPKEIVKAHEEGIIHFHDMDYYAQHMHNCDLVNLEDMLQNGTVISGTLIEKPHSFSTACNIATQIIAQVASSQYGGQSISLAHLAPFVQVSRNKIRKDVLREVEELHGELDEEVISNIVERRLREEIKRGVQIIQYQVVTLMTTNGQAPFVTVFMYLNEAKNATERRDLAMIIEETLRQRYEGVKNEAGVWITPAFPKLIYVLEEDNIEKGSEYYYLTELAAKCTAKRLVPDYISDKKMKELKEGN
;
A
#
# COMPACT_ATOMS: atom_id res chain seq x y z
N MET A 1 36.03 0.44 53.45
CA MET A 1 35.17 0.75 52.28
C MET A 1 35.25 2.23 51.87
N LEU A 2 35.15 3.18 52.77
CA LEU A 2 35.25 4.65 52.44
C LEU A 2 36.66 5.05 51.91
N LEU A 3 37.77 4.48 52.45
CA LEU A 3 39.14 4.77 51.99
C LEU A 3 39.45 4.22 50.59
N TYR A 4 38.79 3.16 50.16
CA TYR A 4 38.96 2.61 48.81
C TYR A 4 38.26 3.45 47.72
N ILE A 5 37.11 4.01 48.06
CA ILE A 5 36.32 4.90 47.16
C ILE A 5 37.07 6.22 46.95
N VAL A 6 37.73 6.75 48.00
CA VAL A 6 38.52 8.01 47.90
C VAL A 6 39.81 7.79 47.07
N SER A 7 40.42 6.60 47.14
CA SER A 7 41.61 6.25 46.33
C SER A 7 41.30 6.10 44.86
N GLN A 8 40.16 5.54 44.47
CA GLN A 8 39.75 5.42 43.07
C GLN A 8 39.33 6.78 42.47
N ALA A 9 38.64 7.61 43.25
CA ALA A 9 38.29 8.97 42.83
C ALA A 9 39.54 9.84 42.55
N GLY A 10 40.62 9.65 43.31
CA GLY A 10 41.88 10.35 43.12
C GLY A 10 42.64 10.00 41.82
N LYS A 11 42.47 8.76 41.31
CA LYS A 11 43.08 8.34 40.02
C LYS A 11 42.34 8.88 38.80
N TYR A 12 41.01 9.01 38.88
CA TYR A 12 40.20 9.59 37.80
C TYR A 12 40.34 11.12 37.71
N LEU A 13 40.60 11.80 38.81
CA LEU A 13 40.79 13.27 38.88
C LEU A 13 42.11 13.78 38.28
N ARG A 14 43.10 12.91 38.09
CA ARG A 14 44.37 13.27 37.42
C ARG A 14 44.27 13.40 35.90
N PHE A 15 43.17 12.92 35.30
CA PHE A 15 42.98 12.95 33.83
C PHE A 15 42.08 14.09 33.33
N ILE A 16 41.43 14.81 34.23
CA ILE A 16 40.55 15.94 33.88
C ILE A 16 41.19 17.24 34.33
N SER A 17 41.66 18.01 33.34
CA SER A 17 42.33 19.29 33.33
C SER A 17 42.22 20.21 34.59
N GLU A 18 43.32 20.89 34.86
CA GLU A 18 43.72 21.71 36.01
C GLU A 18 42.91 23.00 36.31
N SER A 19 41.62 23.11 35.94
CA SER A 19 40.84 24.28 36.34
C SER A 19 40.02 24.04 37.59
N LEU A 20 40.20 24.86 38.59
CA LEU A 20 39.50 24.86 39.90
C LEU A 20 38.00 24.92 39.75
N PHE A 21 37.50 25.49 38.66
CA PHE A 21 36.10 25.69 38.37
C PHE A 21 35.37 24.39 37.96
N VAL A 22 36.04 23.50 37.23
CA VAL A 22 35.50 22.18 36.83
C VAL A 22 35.41 21.27 38.07
N LYS A 23 36.35 21.38 39.01
CA LYS A 23 36.36 20.62 40.28
C LYS A 23 35.20 21.05 41.20
N GLN A 24 34.90 22.35 41.27
CA GLN A 24 33.79 22.89 42.07
C GLN A 24 32.43 22.50 41.45
N ALA A 25 32.25 22.54 40.14
CA ALA A 25 31.03 22.11 39.46
C ALA A 25 30.76 20.60 39.61
N PHE A 26 31.83 19.79 39.65
CA PHE A 26 31.74 18.33 39.84
C PHE A 26 31.40 17.95 41.28
N LEU A 27 31.96 18.65 42.27
CA LEU A 27 31.68 18.43 43.71
C LEU A 27 30.25 18.89 44.10
N LEU A 28 29.77 19.99 43.55
CA LEU A 28 28.37 20.45 43.75
C LEU A 28 27.34 19.50 43.18
N ARG A 29 27.70 18.80 42.12
CA ARG A 29 26.86 17.75 41.49
C ARG A 29 26.77 16.45 42.28
N PHE A 30 27.81 16.16 43.11
CA PHE A 30 27.89 14.95 43.94
C PHE A 30 27.09 15.07 45.27
N PHE A 31 26.90 16.29 45.77
CA PHE A 31 26.25 16.57 47.06
C PHE A 31 24.77 17.01 46.95
N LYS A 32 24.27 17.33 45.74
CA LYS A 32 22.83 17.56 45.55
C LYS A 32 22.18 16.26 45.11
N GLY A 33 21.49 15.61 46.05
CA GLY A 33 20.68 14.44 45.80
C GLY A 33 19.75 14.67 44.61
N VAL A 34 19.85 13.79 43.71
CA VAL A 34 19.34 13.59 42.35
C VAL A 34 17.83 13.88 42.21
N PHE A 35 17.43 15.14 42.03
CA PHE A 35 16.26 15.44 41.21
C PHE A 35 16.77 15.66 39.77
N LYS A 36 16.68 14.61 38.93
CA LYS A 36 16.99 14.73 37.51
C LYS A 36 15.94 15.62 36.86
N MET A 37 16.31 16.88 36.52
CA MET A 37 15.46 17.83 35.81
C MET A 37 14.96 17.16 34.52
N LYS A 38 13.67 17.27 34.26
CA LYS A 38 13.04 16.77 33.04
C LYS A 38 12.76 17.92 32.08
N ILE A 39 12.77 17.60 30.79
CA ILE A 39 12.38 18.51 29.72
C ILE A 39 11.33 17.83 28.83
N ILE A 40 10.51 18.66 28.21
CA ILE A 40 9.48 18.21 27.27
C ILE A 40 10.07 18.24 25.85
N LYS A 41 10.14 17.06 25.22
CA LYS A 41 10.47 16.97 23.79
C LYS A 41 9.34 17.52 22.93
N ARG A 42 9.61 17.80 21.65
CA ARG A 42 8.62 18.27 20.66
C ARG A 42 7.42 17.33 20.47
N ASN A 43 7.62 16.03 20.69
CA ASN A 43 6.54 15.02 20.65
C ASN A 43 5.78 14.89 21.99
N GLY A 44 5.94 15.82 22.92
CA GLY A 44 5.29 15.83 24.22
C GLY A 44 5.90 14.89 25.27
N THR A 45 6.87 14.05 24.93
CA THR A 45 7.48 13.13 25.90
C THR A 45 8.45 13.85 26.84
N GLU A 46 8.40 13.49 28.13
CA GLU A 46 9.36 13.98 29.12
C GLU A 46 10.63 13.11 29.12
N VAL A 47 11.77 13.76 29.08
CA VAL A 47 13.09 13.12 29.19
C VAL A 47 14.01 13.88 30.14
N VAL A 48 15.04 13.21 30.62
CA VAL A 48 16.04 13.86 31.48
C VAL A 48 16.82 14.90 30.69
N PHE A 49 17.03 16.07 31.28
CA PHE A 49 17.86 17.12 30.72
C PHE A 49 19.31 16.66 30.53
N ASP A 50 19.87 16.97 29.38
CA ASP A 50 21.25 16.61 29.03
C ASP A 50 22.00 17.84 28.50
N ILE A 51 22.83 18.43 29.37
CA ILE A 51 23.63 19.62 29.06
C ILE A 51 24.59 19.39 27.89
N THR A 52 25.05 18.14 27.67
CA THR A 52 26.01 17.83 26.61
C THR A 52 25.46 18.13 25.22
N LYS A 53 24.16 18.03 25.04
CA LYS A 53 23.44 18.35 23.79
C LYS A 53 23.50 19.85 23.48
N ILE A 54 23.42 20.70 24.52
CA ILE A 54 23.54 22.16 24.36
C ILE A 54 24.98 22.48 23.97
N ILE A 55 25.95 21.93 24.70
CA ILE A 55 27.40 22.15 24.41
C ILE A 55 27.70 21.72 22.96
N ALA A 56 27.26 20.54 22.54
CA ALA A 56 27.47 20.04 21.18
C ALA A 56 26.82 20.95 20.12
N ALA A 57 25.61 21.45 20.37
CA ALA A 57 24.93 22.34 19.43
C ALA A 57 25.63 23.69 19.25
N ILE A 58 26.06 24.31 20.37
CA ILE A 58 26.81 25.57 20.32
C ILE A 58 28.16 25.36 19.67
N THR A 59 28.88 24.29 20.02
CA THR A 59 30.20 23.97 19.43
C THR A 59 30.08 23.80 17.91
N LYS A 60 29.04 23.12 17.45
CA LYS A 60 28.77 22.93 16.01
C LYS A 60 28.54 24.28 15.31
N ALA A 61 27.75 25.17 15.91
CA ALA A 61 27.50 26.51 15.37
C ALA A 61 28.79 27.40 15.37
N ASN A 62 29.62 27.26 16.40
CA ASN A 62 30.88 27.98 16.52
C ASN A 62 31.93 27.50 15.49
N ASN A 63 31.95 26.20 15.18
CA ASN A 63 32.91 25.58 14.26
C ASN A 63 32.42 25.51 12.80
N ALA A 64 31.26 26.04 12.49
CA ALA A 64 30.68 25.97 11.13
C ALA A 64 31.46 26.84 10.10
N ASP A 65 32.38 27.67 10.55
CA ASP A 65 33.26 28.47 9.72
C ASP A 65 34.59 28.64 10.49
N ASP A 66 35.67 28.10 9.94
CA ASP A 66 36.99 28.10 10.58
C ASP A 66 37.59 29.52 10.71
N SER A 67 37.15 30.48 9.90
CA SER A 67 37.66 31.85 9.89
C SER A 67 37.10 32.75 11.01
N SER A 68 36.14 32.29 11.80
CA SER A 68 35.45 33.13 12.79
C SER A 68 34.93 32.39 14.01
N LYS A 69 35.82 31.66 14.70
CA LYS A 69 35.51 31.09 16.02
C LYS A 69 35.47 32.24 17.03
N GLU A 70 34.26 32.60 17.51
CA GLU A 70 34.06 33.72 18.45
C GLU A 70 34.00 33.27 19.90
N LEU A 71 33.73 31.96 20.16
CA LEU A 71 33.59 31.41 21.50
C LEU A 71 34.67 30.39 21.80
N SER A 72 35.33 30.57 22.99
CA SER A 72 36.20 29.54 23.54
C SER A 72 35.37 28.35 24.09
N ARG A 73 36.01 27.21 24.27
CA ARG A 73 35.38 26.03 24.87
C ARG A 73 34.81 26.31 26.27
N GLU A 74 35.52 27.14 27.04
CA GLU A 74 35.11 27.55 28.39
C GLU A 74 33.87 28.44 28.36
N GLN A 75 33.77 29.37 27.39
CA GLN A 75 32.58 30.19 27.20
C GLN A 75 31.36 29.36 26.79
N ILE A 76 31.55 28.38 25.92
CA ILE A 76 30.46 27.47 25.53
C ILE A 76 29.93 26.70 26.76
N VAL A 77 30.80 26.16 27.58
CA VAL A 77 30.43 25.47 28.82
C VAL A 77 29.70 26.40 29.80
N ARG A 78 30.14 27.65 29.95
CA ARG A 78 29.50 28.67 30.80
C ARG A 78 28.07 29.00 30.30
N ILE A 79 27.90 29.16 28.98
CA ILE A 79 26.58 29.37 28.37
C ILE A 79 25.67 28.21 28.70
N ALA A 80 26.11 26.96 28.46
CA ALA A 80 25.32 25.79 28.73
C ALA A 80 24.93 25.64 30.21
N ALA A 81 25.88 25.90 31.12
CA ALA A 81 25.61 25.89 32.57
C ALA A 81 24.62 26.98 33.00
N SER A 82 24.71 28.20 32.41
CA SER A 82 23.75 29.28 32.67
C SER A 82 22.32 28.91 32.21
N VAL A 83 22.20 28.24 31.07
CA VAL A 83 20.89 27.70 30.58
C VAL A 83 20.36 26.63 31.53
N GLU A 84 21.18 25.68 31.96
CA GLU A 84 20.82 24.67 32.95
C GLU A 84 20.31 25.30 34.25
N GLN A 85 21.02 26.31 34.76
CA GLN A 85 20.62 27.05 35.97
C GLN A 85 19.25 27.73 35.79
N LYS A 86 19.04 28.37 34.63
CA LYS A 86 17.76 29.05 34.34
C LYS A 86 16.61 28.03 34.23
N CYS A 87 16.84 26.88 33.58
CA CYS A 87 15.86 25.80 33.55
C CYS A 87 15.55 25.24 34.94
N ASN A 88 16.55 25.10 35.83
CA ASN A 88 16.34 24.65 37.19
C ASN A 88 15.56 25.66 38.05
N SER A 89 15.57 26.96 37.72
CA SER A 89 14.82 27.99 38.41
C SER A 89 13.33 28.04 38.00
N ILE A 90 12.98 27.36 36.88
CA ILE A 90 11.60 27.26 36.41
C ILE A 90 10.94 26.07 37.09
N ASN A 91 9.82 26.30 37.78
CA ASN A 91 9.12 25.26 38.58
C ASN A 91 8.31 24.27 37.73
N ARG A 92 8.72 24.00 36.49
CA ARG A 92 8.12 23.04 35.56
C ARG A 92 9.17 22.53 34.57
N ALA A 93 8.86 21.45 33.89
CA ALA A 93 9.67 20.99 32.77
C ALA A 93 9.65 22.00 31.60
N SER A 94 10.82 22.47 31.16
CA SER A 94 10.95 23.37 30.02
C SER A 94 10.87 22.59 28.71
N SER A 95 10.26 23.19 27.70
CA SER A 95 10.26 22.61 26.35
C SER A 95 11.62 22.78 25.65
N VAL A 96 11.91 21.94 24.65
CA VAL A 96 13.13 22.07 23.84
C VAL A 96 13.19 23.44 23.15
N GLU A 97 12.06 24.03 22.76
CA GLU A 97 12.02 25.34 22.12
C GLU A 97 12.41 26.45 23.11
N GLU A 98 11.85 26.45 24.32
CA GLU A 98 12.24 27.40 25.38
C GLU A 98 13.74 27.31 25.71
N ILE A 99 14.29 26.08 25.75
CA ILE A 99 15.73 25.89 25.98
C ILE A 99 16.55 26.49 24.83
N GLN A 100 16.13 26.29 23.58
CA GLN A 100 16.81 26.84 22.43
C GLN A 100 16.78 28.39 22.42
N ASP A 101 15.66 28.99 22.79
CA ASP A 101 15.54 30.44 22.92
C ASP A 101 16.49 30.98 24.01
N MET A 102 16.59 30.28 25.14
CA MET A 102 17.58 30.64 26.20
C MET A 102 19.03 30.53 25.71
N VAL A 103 19.35 29.50 24.90
CA VAL A 103 20.68 29.32 24.32
C VAL A 103 21.01 30.47 23.37
N GLU A 104 20.09 30.83 22.47
CA GLU A 104 20.23 31.96 21.54
C GLU A 104 20.52 33.27 22.28
N GLN A 105 19.66 33.55 23.29
CA GLN A 105 19.84 34.75 24.13
C GLN A 105 21.22 34.78 24.82
N LYS A 106 21.64 33.65 25.41
CA LYS A 106 22.92 33.56 26.11
C LYS A 106 24.13 33.69 25.19
N ILE A 107 24.07 33.20 23.95
CA ILE A 107 25.11 33.41 22.94
C ILE A 107 25.22 34.90 22.58
N MET A 108 24.07 35.57 22.39
CA MET A 108 24.04 37.02 22.09
C MET A 108 24.54 37.86 23.26
N GLU A 109 24.21 37.52 24.52
CA GLU A 109 24.71 38.18 25.72
C GLU A 109 26.25 38.13 25.86
N GLN A 110 26.91 37.13 25.24
CA GLN A 110 28.36 37.04 25.18
C GLN A 110 28.98 37.84 24.02
N GLY A 111 28.19 38.56 23.23
CA GLY A 111 28.65 39.32 22.07
C GLY A 111 28.99 38.48 20.84
N ALA A 112 28.76 37.17 20.88
CA ALA A 112 29.09 36.25 19.79
C ALA A 112 28.00 36.22 18.70
N PHE A 113 27.71 37.36 18.08
CA PHE A 113 26.59 37.55 17.16
C PHE A 113 26.67 36.69 15.92
N LYS A 114 27.87 36.40 15.40
CA LYS A 114 28.01 35.53 14.24
C LYS A 114 27.65 34.07 14.57
N VAL A 115 28.05 33.61 15.76
CA VAL A 115 27.69 32.27 16.26
C VAL A 115 26.18 32.19 16.51
N ALA A 116 25.57 33.22 17.13
CA ALA A 116 24.11 33.29 17.33
C ALA A 116 23.38 33.24 16.01
N LYS A 117 23.79 34.00 14.99
CA LYS A 117 23.17 33.99 13.66
C LYS A 117 23.26 32.61 12.98
N ARG A 118 24.37 31.89 13.12
CA ARG A 118 24.53 30.53 12.59
C ARG A 118 23.65 29.54 13.33
N TYR A 119 23.59 29.66 14.66
CA TYR A 119 22.73 28.81 15.50
C TYR A 119 21.24 28.99 15.14
N ILE A 120 20.77 30.21 15.00
CA ILE A 120 19.41 30.57 14.60
C ILE A 120 19.12 30.04 13.18
N LYS A 121 20.01 30.26 12.22
CA LYS A 121 19.88 29.77 10.84
C LYS A 121 19.79 28.24 10.78
N TYR A 122 20.66 27.55 11.54
CA TYR A 122 20.64 26.10 11.63
C TYR A 122 19.32 25.60 12.24
N ARG A 123 18.85 26.20 13.34
CA ARG A 123 17.56 25.91 13.97
C ARG A 123 16.41 26.12 12.98
N TYR A 124 16.39 27.24 12.28
CA TYR A 124 15.40 27.57 11.28
C TYR A 124 15.37 26.53 10.13
N ASN A 125 16.52 26.23 9.56
CA ASN A 125 16.63 25.22 8.49
C ASN A 125 16.16 23.84 8.97
N ARG A 126 16.51 23.43 10.19
CA ARG A 126 16.02 22.18 10.79
C ARG A 126 14.51 22.20 11.04
N THR A 127 13.94 23.36 11.31
CA THR A 127 12.49 23.51 11.44
C THR A 127 11.79 23.44 10.08
N LEU A 128 12.36 24.05 9.03
CA LEU A 128 11.87 23.91 7.66
C LEU A 128 11.91 22.45 7.18
N VAL A 129 13.03 21.76 7.37
CA VAL A 129 13.16 20.34 7.01
C VAL A 129 12.12 19.48 7.76
N ARG A 130 11.89 19.75 9.04
CA ARG A 130 10.87 19.04 9.82
C ARG A 130 9.45 19.36 9.34
N ARG A 131 9.16 20.62 9.00
CA ARG A 131 7.88 21.02 8.43
C ARG A 131 7.66 20.39 7.05
N ALA A 132 8.69 20.35 6.22
CA ALA A 132 8.63 19.70 4.91
C ALA A 132 8.34 18.19 4.96
N ASN A 133 8.73 17.53 6.06
CA ASN A 133 8.52 16.11 6.29
C ASN A 133 7.44 15.83 7.34
N THR A 134 6.46 16.72 7.51
CA THR A 134 5.32 16.48 8.40
C THR A 134 4.16 15.86 7.62
N THR A 135 3.34 15.09 8.29
CA THR A 135 2.06 14.56 7.77
C THR A 135 1.21 15.68 7.17
N ASP A 136 1.17 16.86 7.77
CA ASP A 136 0.43 18.01 7.25
C ASP A 136 0.90 18.45 5.86
N ASN A 137 2.22 18.51 5.63
CA ASN A 137 2.76 18.87 4.32
C ASN A 137 2.55 17.78 3.26
N GLN A 138 2.62 16.51 3.66
CA GLN A 138 2.26 15.40 2.77
C GLN A 138 0.81 15.50 2.36
N ILE A 139 -0.10 15.72 3.30
CA ILE A 139 -1.53 15.94 3.04
C ILE A 139 -1.75 17.15 2.12
N LEU A 140 -1.08 18.30 2.38
CA LEU A 140 -1.19 19.48 1.54
C LEU A 140 -0.70 19.22 0.11
N SER A 141 0.42 18.49 -0.07
CA SER A 141 0.94 18.12 -1.40
C SER A 141 -0.02 17.21 -2.17
N LEU A 142 -0.77 16.35 -1.47
CA LEU A 142 -1.84 15.54 -2.07
C LEU A 142 -3.02 16.40 -2.53
N ILE A 143 -3.46 17.34 -1.70
CA ILE A 143 -4.57 18.27 -2.02
C ILE A 143 -4.22 19.14 -3.25
N GLU A 144 -2.96 19.58 -3.33
CA GLU A 144 -2.47 20.42 -4.43
C GLU A 144 -2.09 19.59 -5.68
N CYS A 145 -2.24 18.28 -5.65
CA CYS A 145 -1.81 17.34 -6.71
C CYS A 145 -0.32 17.47 -7.09
N ASN A 146 0.53 17.88 -6.15
CA ASN A 146 1.97 18.12 -6.35
C ASN A 146 2.85 16.94 -5.90
N ASN A 147 2.26 15.83 -5.43
CA ASN A 147 3.00 14.66 -4.99
C ASN A 147 3.38 13.78 -6.19
N GLU A 148 4.65 13.86 -6.60
CA GLU A 148 5.16 13.08 -7.74
C GLU A 148 5.23 11.57 -7.47
N GLU A 149 5.44 11.15 -6.21
CA GLU A 149 5.45 9.74 -5.83
C GLU A 149 4.08 9.12 -6.09
N VAL A 150 3.03 9.79 -5.64
CA VAL A 150 1.63 9.33 -5.84
C VAL A 150 1.24 9.30 -7.32
N LYS A 151 1.74 10.24 -8.13
CA LYS A 151 1.47 10.24 -9.59
C LYS A 151 2.04 9.02 -10.30
N GLN A 152 3.07 8.39 -9.74
CA GLN A 152 3.79 7.27 -10.35
C GLN A 152 3.41 5.90 -9.75
N GLU A 153 2.70 5.88 -8.62
CA GLU A 153 2.64 4.71 -7.74
C GLU A 153 1.77 3.58 -8.28
N ASN A 154 0.65 3.85 -8.97
CA ASN A 154 -0.26 2.75 -9.35
C ASN A 154 -1.06 3.03 -10.61
N SER A 155 -1.04 2.08 -11.54
CA SER A 155 -1.82 2.13 -12.78
C SER A 155 -3.34 2.01 -12.57
N ASN A 156 -3.80 1.60 -11.38
CA ASN A 156 -5.22 1.42 -11.04
C ASN A 156 -5.80 2.56 -10.19
N LYS A 157 -4.99 3.55 -9.81
CA LYS A 157 -5.43 4.75 -9.08
C LYS A 157 -5.11 6.01 -9.88
N ASN A 158 -6.08 6.88 -10.05
CA ASN A 158 -5.86 8.19 -10.66
C ASN A 158 -5.77 9.26 -9.58
N PRO A 159 -4.59 9.84 -9.30
CA PRO A 159 -4.38 10.77 -8.19
C PRO A 159 -5.12 12.11 -8.35
N THR A 160 -5.69 12.41 -9.50
CA THR A 160 -6.50 13.63 -9.72
C THR A 160 -7.96 13.45 -9.31
N VAL A 161 -8.42 12.23 -9.04
CA VAL A 161 -9.80 11.95 -8.64
C VAL A 161 -9.97 12.19 -7.14
N ASN A 162 -11.01 12.92 -6.75
CA ASN A 162 -11.23 13.35 -5.37
C ASN A 162 -11.32 12.19 -4.35
N SER A 163 -11.93 11.06 -4.71
CA SER A 163 -11.99 9.87 -3.84
C SER A 163 -10.62 9.24 -3.63
N VAL A 164 -9.77 9.22 -4.66
CA VAL A 164 -8.38 8.76 -4.57
C VAL A 164 -7.56 9.66 -3.67
N GLN A 165 -7.70 10.99 -3.79
CA GLN A 165 -7.02 11.94 -2.90
C GLN A 165 -7.40 11.75 -1.45
N ARG A 166 -8.70 11.49 -1.17
CA ARG A 166 -9.16 11.18 0.20
C ARG A 166 -8.56 9.89 0.73
N ASP A 167 -8.43 8.85 -0.09
CA ASP A 167 -7.80 7.58 0.28
C ASP A 167 -6.32 7.79 0.64
N TYR A 168 -5.57 8.52 -0.19
CA TYR A 168 -4.17 8.88 0.12
C TYR A 168 -4.03 9.70 1.40
N MET A 169 -4.92 10.68 1.62
CA MET A 169 -4.92 11.47 2.87
C MET A 169 -5.17 10.58 4.09
N ALA A 170 -6.11 9.64 4.00
CA ALA A 170 -6.37 8.65 5.05
C ALA A 170 -5.15 7.77 5.28
N GLY A 171 -4.46 7.35 4.22
CA GLY A 171 -3.21 6.60 4.28
C GLY A 171 -2.10 7.35 5.03
N GLU A 172 -1.88 8.65 4.75
CA GLU A 172 -0.87 9.45 5.46
C GLU A 172 -1.20 9.61 6.95
N VAL A 173 -2.46 9.82 7.30
CA VAL A 173 -2.91 9.85 8.69
C VAL A 173 -2.69 8.49 9.37
N SER A 174 -3.02 7.39 8.68
CA SER A 174 -2.83 6.03 9.17
C SER A 174 -1.35 5.72 9.40
N LYS A 175 -0.45 6.07 8.48
CA LYS A 175 1.02 5.94 8.62
C LYS A 175 1.52 6.67 9.88
N ASP A 176 1.10 7.92 10.08
CA ASP A 176 1.50 8.72 11.23
C ASP A 176 1.01 8.11 12.56
N ILE A 177 -0.25 7.70 12.62
CA ILE A 177 -0.82 7.03 13.80
C ILE A 177 -0.12 5.70 14.07
N SER A 178 0.12 4.90 13.03
CA SER A 178 0.81 3.61 13.13
C SER A 178 2.21 3.78 13.74
N LYS A 179 3.00 4.73 13.26
CA LYS A 179 4.33 5.03 13.78
C LYS A 179 4.33 5.55 15.22
N ARG A 180 3.39 6.41 15.55
CA ARG A 180 3.39 7.08 16.86
C ARG A 180 2.75 6.27 17.97
N LEU A 181 1.70 5.50 17.67
CA LEU A 181 0.81 4.93 18.69
C LEU A 181 0.69 3.40 18.62
N LEU A 182 0.68 2.81 17.41
CA LEU A 182 0.29 1.41 17.25
C LEU A 182 1.46 0.45 17.20
N LEU A 183 2.53 0.80 16.49
CA LEU A 183 3.69 -0.06 16.31
C LEU A 183 4.67 0.05 17.50
N PRO A 184 5.35 -1.05 17.87
CA PRO A 184 6.47 -1.00 18.82
C PRO A 184 7.56 -0.06 18.31
N LYS A 185 8.17 0.71 19.22
CA LYS A 185 9.20 1.72 18.88
C LYS A 185 10.42 1.12 18.18
N GLU A 186 10.75 -0.12 18.50
CA GLU A 186 11.86 -0.88 17.92
C GLU A 186 11.60 -1.17 16.44
N ILE A 187 10.37 -1.52 16.08
CA ILE A 187 9.95 -1.75 14.69
C ILE A 187 9.98 -0.47 13.89
N VAL A 188 9.42 0.62 14.43
CA VAL A 188 9.45 1.94 13.79
C VAL A 188 10.88 2.40 13.56
N LYS A 189 11.74 2.24 14.56
CA LYS A 189 13.15 2.60 14.44
C LYS A 189 13.87 1.77 13.39
N ALA A 190 13.68 0.46 13.38
CA ALA A 190 14.28 -0.44 12.39
C ALA A 190 13.83 -0.11 10.95
N HIS A 191 12.56 0.26 10.76
CA HIS A 191 12.03 0.75 9.48
C HIS A 191 12.67 2.08 9.05
N GLU A 192 12.76 3.06 9.97
CA GLU A 192 13.34 4.38 9.68
C GLU A 192 14.86 4.32 9.42
N GLU A 193 15.57 3.36 10.02
CA GLU A 193 16.98 3.09 9.79
C GLU A 193 17.24 2.23 8.54
N GLY A 194 16.19 1.74 7.87
CA GLY A 194 16.28 0.90 6.67
C GLY A 194 16.74 -0.54 6.94
N ILE A 195 16.71 -1.00 8.18
CA ILE A 195 17.03 -2.39 8.56
C ILE A 195 15.93 -3.33 8.08
N ILE A 196 14.67 -2.90 8.19
CA ILE A 196 13.50 -3.58 7.66
C ILE A 196 12.65 -2.59 6.87
N HIS A 197 11.82 -3.13 5.97
CA HIS A 197 10.74 -2.38 5.34
C HIS A 197 9.40 -2.88 5.90
N PHE A 198 8.69 -2.02 6.65
CA PHE A 198 7.32 -2.31 7.06
C PHE A 198 6.39 -1.90 5.91
N HIS A 199 5.96 -2.89 5.14
CA HIS A 199 5.13 -2.69 3.96
C HIS A 199 3.70 -2.32 4.34
N ASP A 200 3.01 -1.53 3.52
CA ASP A 200 1.59 -1.17 3.66
C ASP A 200 1.22 -0.56 5.05
N MET A 201 2.09 0.27 5.59
CA MET A 201 1.90 0.89 6.91
C MET A 201 0.67 1.82 6.95
N ASP A 202 0.23 2.32 5.82
CA ASP A 202 -0.96 3.12 5.61
C ASP A 202 -2.25 2.34 5.86
N TYR A 203 -2.23 1.01 5.71
CA TYR A 203 -3.37 0.14 5.98
C TYR A 203 -3.30 -0.57 7.34
N TYR A 204 -2.22 -0.39 8.10
CA TYR A 204 -2.03 -1.07 9.39
C TYR A 204 -3.05 -0.67 10.47
N ALA A 205 -3.47 0.60 10.48
CA ALA A 205 -4.42 1.11 11.47
C ALA A 205 -5.87 0.63 11.23
N GLN A 206 -6.17 0.07 10.05
CA GLN A 206 -7.50 -0.35 9.64
C GLN A 206 -7.48 -1.81 9.19
N HIS A 207 -8.54 -2.55 9.52
CA HIS A 207 -8.66 -3.96 9.10
C HIS A 207 -9.14 -4.03 7.64
N MET A 208 -8.22 -3.82 6.70
CA MET A 208 -8.44 -4.07 5.28
C MET A 208 -7.72 -5.34 4.85
N HIS A 209 -8.32 -6.08 3.93
CA HIS A 209 -7.68 -7.26 3.33
C HIS A 209 -6.61 -6.82 2.35
N ASN A 210 -5.50 -7.56 2.28
CA ASN A 210 -4.50 -7.31 1.24
C ASN A 210 -4.93 -7.99 -0.05
N CYS A 211 -4.86 -9.33 -0.12
CA CYS A 211 -5.19 -10.10 -1.32
C CYS A 211 -6.20 -11.19 -1.01
N ASP A 212 -7.16 -11.37 -1.91
CA ASP A 212 -8.24 -12.34 -1.72
C ASP A 212 -8.35 -13.33 -2.90
N LEU A 213 -8.62 -14.59 -2.57
CA LEU A 213 -9.12 -15.59 -3.50
C LEU A 213 -10.63 -15.60 -3.39
N VAL A 214 -11.33 -15.09 -4.41
CA VAL A 214 -12.77 -14.94 -4.35
C VAL A 214 -13.45 -16.24 -4.77
N ASN A 215 -14.19 -16.86 -3.86
CA ASN A 215 -14.95 -18.06 -4.13
C ASN A 215 -16.28 -17.73 -4.85
N LEU A 216 -16.17 -17.34 -6.13
CA LEU A 216 -17.34 -17.05 -6.95
C LEU A 216 -18.25 -18.28 -7.13
N GLU A 217 -17.71 -19.50 -7.06
CA GLU A 217 -18.51 -20.70 -7.21
C GLU A 217 -19.59 -20.76 -6.14
N ASP A 218 -19.21 -20.65 -4.87
CA ASP A 218 -20.16 -20.68 -3.75
C ASP A 218 -21.16 -19.53 -3.82
N MET A 219 -20.65 -18.30 -4.02
CA MET A 219 -21.45 -17.09 -4.08
C MET A 219 -22.50 -17.11 -5.20
N LEU A 220 -22.17 -17.70 -6.36
CA LEU A 220 -23.08 -17.78 -7.49
C LEU A 220 -24.04 -18.99 -7.41
N GLN A 221 -23.60 -20.11 -6.80
CA GLN A 221 -24.45 -21.30 -6.70
C GLN A 221 -25.45 -21.22 -5.55
N ASN A 222 -25.07 -20.63 -4.42
CA ASN A 222 -25.87 -20.55 -3.20
C ASN A 222 -26.48 -19.17 -2.95
N GLY A 223 -26.12 -18.18 -3.78
CA GLY A 223 -26.45 -16.78 -3.56
C GLY A 223 -25.48 -16.09 -2.62
N THR A 224 -25.55 -14.78 -2.57
CA THR A 224 -24.69 -13.94 -1.74
C THR A 224 -25.42 -12.69 -1.27
N VAL A 225 -24.84 -11.98 -0.30
CA VAL A 225 -25.38 -10.69 0.15
C VAL A 225 -24.43 -9.57 -0.26
N ILE A 226 -24.94 -8.61 -1.03
CA ILE A 226 -24.22 -7.41 -1.44
C ILE A 226 -24.92 -6.19 -0.86
N SER A 227 -24.22 -5.39 -0.06
CA SER A 227 -24.77 -4.18 0.57
C SER A 227 -26.12 -4.40 1.28
N GLY A 228 -26.26 -5.55 1.99
CA GLY A 228 -27.46 -5.92 2.73
C GLY A 228 -28.61 -6.48 1.86
N THR A 229 -28.41 -6.64 0.55
CA THR A 229 -29.40 -7.22 -0.37
C THR A 229 -29.01 -8.63 -0.73
N LEU A 230 -29.96 -9.56 -0.59
CA LEU A 230 -29.80 -10.95 -1.02
C LEU A 230 -29.83 -11.01 -2.55
N ILE A 231 -28.77 -11.57 -3.12
CA ILE A 231 -28.64 -11.86 -4.54
C ILE A 231 -28.78 -13.38 -4.71
N GLU A 232 -29.82 -13.79 -5.38
CA GLU A 232 -30.10 -15.20 -5.64
C GLU A 232 -29.20 -15.76 -6.74
N LYS A 233 -29.22 -17.09 -6.88
CA LYS A 233 -28.51 -17.82 -7.93
C LYS A 233 -28.90 -17.31 -9.33
N PRO A 234 -27.92 -16.99 -10.20
CA PRO A 234 -28.20 -16.52 -11.56
C PRO A 234 -28.93 -17.55 -12.42
N HIS A 235 -29.83 -17.04 -13.27
CA HIS A 235 -30.59 -17.85 -14.21
C HIS A 235 -30.09 -17.74 -15.67
N SER A 236 -28.89 -17.18 -15.87
CA SER A 236 -28.20 -17.15 -17.16
C SER A 236 -26.71 -16.84 -16.97
N PHE A 237 -25.91 -17.14 -17.99
CA PHE A 237 -24.49 -16.85 -18.00
C PHE A 237 -24.21 -15.35 -17.92
N SER A 238 -24.92 -14.53 -18.69
CA SER A 238 -24.73 -13.07 -18.65
C SER A 238 -25.11 -12.47 -17.31
N THR A 239 -26.14 -12.99 -16.64
CA THR A 239 -26.48 -12.58 -15.27
C THR A 239 -25.39 -13.00 -14.28
N ALA A 240 -24.84 -14.23 -14.42
CA ALA A 240 -23.73 -14.67 -13.58
C ALA A 240 -22.48 -13.76 -13.75
N CYS A 241 -22.16 -13.38 -14.97
CA CYS A 241 -21.07 -12.43 -15.25
C CYS A 241 -21.33 -11.06 -14.61
N ASN A 242 -22.54 -10.55 -14.68
CA ASN A 242 -22.90 -9.28 -14.06
C ASN A 242 -22.78 -9.32 -12.53
N ILE A 243 -23.31 -10.36 -11.89
CA ILE A 243 -23.20 -10.56 -10.44
C ILE A 243 -21.73 -10.73 -10.03
N ALA A 244 -20.94 -11.50 -10.79
CA ALA A 244 -19.51 -11.65 -10.55
C ALA A 244 -18.79 -10.30 -10.52
N THR A 245 -19.11 -9.37 -11.43
CA THR A 245 -18.49 -8.03 -11.42
C THR A 245 -18.93 -7.17 -10.24
N GLN A 246 -20.16 -7.33 -9.75
CA GLN A 246 -20.61 -6.68 -8.52
C GLN A 246 -19.88 -7.22 -7.29
N ILE A 247 -19.68 -8.54 -7.21
CA ILE A 247 -18.88 -9.17 -6.16
C ILE A 247 -17.44 -8.65 -6.20
N ILE A 248 -16.83 -8.61 -7.39
CA ILE A 248 -15.48 -8.06 -7.60
C ILE A 248 -15.37 -6.62 -7.07
N ALA A 249 -16.35 -5.77 -7.40
CA ALA A 249 -16.36 -4.38 -6.93
C ALA A 249 -16.53 -4.27 -5.41
N GLN A 250 -17.36 -5.12 -4.82
CA GLN A 250 -17.59 -5.15 -3.37
C GLN A 250 -16.32 -5.60 -2.61
N VAL A 251 -15.67 -6.66 -3.08
CA VAL A 251 -14.39 -7.13 -2.52
C VAL A 251 -13.33 -6.04 -2.65
N ALA A 252 -13.17 -5.46 -3.84
CA ALA A 252 -12.19 -4.40 -4.08
C ALA A 252 -12.42 -3.14 -3.23
N SER A 253 -13.65 -2.91 -2.75
CA SER A 253 -13.95 -1.79 -1.83
C SER A 253 -13.50 -2.03 -0.39
N SER A 254 -13.16 -3.28 -0.03
CA SER A 254 -12.73 -3.69 1.31
C SER A 254 -11.28 -4.20 1.35
N GLN A 255 -10.54 -4.05 0.26
CA GLN A 255 -9.15 -4.48 0.15
C GLN A 255 -8.29 -3.40 -0.50
N TYR A 256 -6.96 -3.51 -0.32
CA TYR A 256 -5.99 -2.61 -0.93
C TYR A 256 -5.03 -3.30 -1.92
N GLY A 257 -5.00 -4.63 -1.94
CA GLY A 257 -4.24 -5.44 -2.89
C GLY A 257 -5.10 -5.98 -4.03
N GLY A 258 -4.78 -7.18 -4.50
CA GLY A 258 -5.43 -7.82 -5.64
C GLY A 258 -6.38 -8.94 -5.25
N GLN A 259 -7.30 -9.26 -6.14
CA GLN A 259 -8.18 -10.40 -6.02
C GLN A 259 -8.03 -11.35 -7.22
N SER A 260 -8.21 -12.62 -6.96
CA SER A 260 -8.14 -13.66 -8.00
C SER A 260 -9.49 -14.37 -8.12
N ILE A 261 -9.91 -14.61 -9.35
CA ILE A 261 -11.10 -15.39 -9.71
C ILE A 261 -10.75 -16.44 -10.76
N SER A 262 -11.55 -17.49 -10.85
CA SER A 262 -11.47 -18.46 -11.95
C SER A 262 -12.68 -18.37 -12.87
N LEU A 263 -12.46 -18.48 -14.20
CA LEU A 263 -13.53 -18.59 -15.18
C LEU A 263 -14.31 -19.91 -15.05
N ALA A 264 -13.70 -20.93 -14.44
CA ALA A 264 -14.38 -22.20 -14.17
C ALA A 264 -15.63 -22.03 -13.30
N HIS A 265 -15.63 -21.04 -12.39
CA HIS A 265 -16.80 -20.74 -11.54
C HIS A 265 -18.01 -20.23 -12.34
N LEU A 266 -17.82 -19.75 -13.57
CA LEU A 266 -18.88 -19.27 -14.47
C LEU A 266 -19.37 -20.36 -15.42
N ALA A 267 -18.58 -21.41 -15.69
CA ALA A 267 -18.87 -22.44 -16.67
C ALA A 267 -20.21 -23.16 -16.45
N PRO A 268 -20.65 -23.49 -15.20
CA PRO A 268 -21.95 -24.11 -14.96
C PRO A 268 -23.14 -23.29 -15.48
N PHE A 269 -23.02 -21.96 -15.55
CA PHE A 269 -24.10 -21.08 -16.02
C PHE A 269 -24.24 -21.05 -17.54
N VAL A 270 -23.26 -21.54 -18.29
CA VAL A 270 -23.38 -21.77 -19.74
C VAL A 270 -24.45 -22.82 -20.01
N GLN A 271 -24.45 -23.93 -19.24
CA GLN A 271 -25.47 -24.96 -19.38
C GLN A 271 -26.86 -24.44 -18.95
N VAL A 272 -26.94 -23.58 -17.94
CA VAL A 272 -28.20 -22.90 -17.54
C VAL A 272 -28.76 -22.09 -18.71
N SER A 273 -27.91 -21.29 -19.35
CA SER A 273 -28.29 -20.51 -20.54
C SER A 273 -28.65 -21.40 -21.73
N ARG A 274 -27.87 -22.46 -21.99
CA ARG A 274 -28.19 -23.42 -23.08
C ARG A 274 -29.58 -24.01 -22.92
N ASN A 275 -29.95 -24.47 -21.72
CA ASN A 275 -31.25 -25.00 -21.41
C ASN A 275 -32.36 -23.97 -21.58
N LYS A 276 -32.14 -22.73 -21.15
CA LYS A 276 -33.10 -21.64 -21.30
C LYS A 276 -33.30 -21.29 -22.76
N ILE A 277 -32.23 -21.08 -23.51
CA ILE A 277 -32.28 -20.76 -24.95
C ILE A 277 -33.00 -21.86 -25.71
N ARG A 278 -32.74 -23.15 -25.40
CA ARG A 278 -33.44 -24.27 -26.03
C ARG A 278 -34.96 -24.22 -25.79
N LYS A 279 -35.36 -23.95 -24.55
CA LYS A 279 -36.81 -23.80 -24.22
C LYS A 279 -37.43 -22.64 -24.98
N ASP A 280 -36.73 -21.52 -25.10
CA ASP A 280 -37.23 -20.35 -25.83
C ASP A 280 -37.34 -20.63 -27.32
N VAL A 281 -36.36 -21.33 -27.93
CA VAL A 281 -36.43 -21.74 -29.34
C VAL A 281 -37.58 -22.70 -29.61
N LEU A 282 -37.77 -23.71 -28.74
CA LEU A 282 -38.89 -24.65 -28.89
C LEU A 282 -40.23 -23.94 -28.79
N ARG A 283 -40.41 -23.01 -27.86
CA ARG A 283 -41.63 -22.21 -27.73
C ARG A 283 -41.89 -21.35 -28.97
N GLU A 284 -40.85 -20.69 -29.50
CA GLU A 284 -40.96 -19.87 -30.72
C GLU A 284 -41.38 -20.72 -31.92
N VAL A 285 -40.85 -21.97 -32.06
CA VAL A 285 -41.25 -22.92 -33.11
C VAL A 285 -42.73 -23.32 -32.97
N GLU A 286 -43.17 -23.61 -31.74
CA GLU A 286 -44.55 -23.97 -31.45
C GLU A 286 -45.53 -22.81 -31.74
N GLU A 287 -45.19 -21.59 -31.31
CA GLU A 287 -45.99 -20.37 -31.57
C GLU A 287 -46.12 -20.07 -33.07
N LEU A 288 -45.16 -20.44 -33.88
CA LEU A 288 -45.15 -20.25 -35.33
C LEU A 288 -45.83 -21.44 -36.09
N HIS A 289 -46.33 -22.41 -35.35
CA HIS A 289 -46.88 -23.66 -35.92
C HIS A 289 -45.92 -24.35 -36.89
N GLY A 290 -44.59 -24.22 -36.62
CA GLY A 290 -43.54 -24.78 -37.44
C GLY A 290 -43.05 -26.12 -36.89
N GLU A 291 -42.40 -26.90 -37.76
CA GLU A 291 -41.61 -28.07 -37.37
C GLU A 291 -40.16 -27.82 -37.82
N LEU A 292 -39.19 -28.04 -36.92
CA LEU A 292 -37.79 -27.95 -37.22
C LEU A 292 -37.10 -29.23 -36.79
N ASP A 293 -36.16 -29.68 -37.60
CA ASP A 293 -35.29 -30.80 -37.26
C ASP A 293 -34.45 -30.49 -36.03
N GLU A 294 -34.16 -31.48 -35.20
CA GLU A 294 -33.37 -31.37 -33.98
C GLU A 294 -31.97 -30.77 -34.25
N GLU A 295 -31.39 -31.08 -35.39
CA GLU A 295 -30.09 -30.51 -35.82
C GLU A 295 -30.20 -28.98 -36.03
N VAL A 296 -31.28 -28.53 -36.66
CA VAL A 296 -31.56 -27.09 -36.88
C VAL A 296 -31.76 -26.38 -35.55
N ILE A 297 -32.57 -26.98 -34.64
CA ILE A 297 -32.79 -26.46 -33.27
C ILE A 297 -31.44 -26.34 -32.54
N SER A 298 -30.64 -27.40 -32.55
CA SER A 298 -29.31 -27.42 -31.91
C SER A 298 -28.40 -26.32 -32.45
N ASN A 299 -28.37 -26.14 -33.76
CA ASN A 299 -27.55 -25.08 -34.39
C ASN A 299 -28.01 -23.67 -34.01
N ILE A 300 -29.32 -23.44 -33.89
CA ILE A 300 -29.89 -22.17 -33.42
C ILE A 300 -29.50 -21.92 -31.96
N VAL A 301 -29.63 -22.93 -31.11
CA VAL A 301 -29.28 -22.85 -29.68
C VAL A 301 -27.82 -22.54 -29.52
N GLU A 302 -26.92 -23.23 -30.21
CA GLU A 302 -25.47 -23.03 -30.11
C GLU A 302 -25.06 -21.64 -30.59
N ARG A 303 -25.64 -21.14 -31.67
CA ARG A 303 -25.39 -19.76 -32.15
C ARG A 303 -25.83 -18.71 -31.12
N ARG A 304 -27.05 -18.84 -30.56
CA ARG A 304 -27.55 -17.91 -29.52
C ARG A 304 -26.75 -18.00 -28.25
N LEU A 305 -26.26 -19.19 -27.88
CA LEU A 305 -25.40 -19.41 -26.73
C LEU A 305 -24.04 -18.69 -26.89
N ARG A 306 -23.42 -18.81 -28.08
CA ARG A 306 -22.17 -18.06 -28.36
C ARG A 306 -22.36 -16.56 -28.26
N GLU A 307 -23.48 -16.02 -28.72
CA GLU A 307 -23.82 -14.60 -28.55
C GLU A 307 -24.01 -14.20 -27.08
N GLU A 308 -24.58 -15.11 -26.26
CA GLU A 308 -24.71 -14.89 -24.81
C GLU A 308 -23.36 -14.90 -24.12
N ILE A 309 -22.48 -15.87 -24.44
CA ILE A 309 -21.12 -15.94 -23.89
C ILE A 309 -20.35 -14.67 -24.25
N LYS A 310 -20.42 -14.25 -25.51
CA LYS A 310 -19.79 -13.00 -25.98
C LYS A 310 -20.23 -11.80 -25.13
N ARG A 311 -21.52 -11.64 -24.89
CA ARG A 311 -22.05 -10.55 -24.05
C ARG A 311 -21.61 -10.67 -22.61
N GLY A 312 -21.64 -11.87 -22.01
CA GLY A 312 -21.19 -12.09 -20.64
C GLY A 312 -19.73 -11.77 -20.42
N VAL A 313 -18.84 -12.23 -21.31
CA VAL A 313 -17.42 -11.91 -21.27
C VAL A 313 -17.18 -10.40 -21.45
N GLN A 314 -17.92 -9.77 -22.36
CA GLN A 314 -17.85 -8.32 -22.55
C GLN A 314 -18.26 -7.55 -21.29
N ILE A 315 -19.29 -8.00 -20.55
CA ILE A 315 -19.68 -7.41 -19.28
C ILE A 315 -18.50 -7.42 -18.30
N ILE A 316 -17.86 -8.57 -18.12
CA ILE A 316 -16.69 -8.67 -17.21
C ILE A 316 -15.59 -7.72 -17.65
N GLN A 317 -15.21 -7.75 -18.93
CA GLN A 317 -14.11 -6.95 -19.44
C GLN A 317 -14.36 -5.45 -19.26
N TYR A 318 -15.53 -4.96 -19.66
CA TYR A 318 -15.82 -3.53 -19.58
C TYR A 318 -16.08 -3.06 -18.16
N GLN A 319 -16.79 -3.83 -17.33
CA GLN A 319 -17.06 -3.42 -15.96
C GLN A 319 -15.78 -3.37 -15.12
N VAL A 320 -14.88 -4.34 -15.25
CA VAL A 320 -13.58 -4.30 -14.51
C VAL A 320 -12.76 -3.06 -14.89
N VAL A 321 -12.82 -2.61 -16.16
CA VAL A 321 -12.10 -1.43 -16.63
C VAL A 321 -12.78 -0.11 -16.22
N THR A 322 -14.11 -0.09 -16.16
CA THR A 322 -14.88 1.14 -15.94
C THR A 322 -15.38 1.32 -14.51
N LEU A 323 -15.39 0.26 -13.70
CA LEU A 323 -15.78 0.35 -12.29
C LEU A 323 -14.71 1.09 -11.49
N MET A 324 -15.20 1.98 -10.64
CA MET A 324 -14.39 2.62 -9.60
C MET A 324 -14.93 2.20 -8.24
N THR A 325 -14.05 1.71 -7.37
CA THR A 325 -14.40 1.31 -6.00
C THR A 325 -14.63 2.53 -5.12
N THR A 326 -15.09 2.32 -3.88
CA THR A 326 -15.33 3.41 -2.91
C THR A 326 -14.07 4.19 -2.55
N ASN A 327 -12.89 3.57 -2.64
CA ASN A 327 -11.59 4.19 -2.45
C ASN A 327 -10.96 4.73 -3.75
N GLY A 328 -11.75 4.78 -4.84
CA GLY A 328 -11.37 5.46 -6.09
C GLY A 328 -10.40 4.70 -6.98
N GLN A 329 -10.23 3.40 -6.79
CA GLN A 329 -9.37 2.57 -7.65
C GLN A 329 -10.19 1.65 -8.56
N ALA A 330 -9.64 1.29 -9.71
CA ALA A 330 -10.14 0.18 -10.51
C ALA A 330 -9.82 -1.15 -9.80
N PRO A 331 -10.73 -2.16 -9.86
CA PRO A 331 -10.46 -3.45 -9.25
C PRO A 331 -9.20 -4.11 -9.81
N PHE A 332 -8.26 -4.45 -8.94
CA PHE A 332 -7.05 -5.19 -9.29
C PHE A 332 -7.38 -6.68 -9.33
N VAL A 333 -7.80 -7.17 -10.51
CA VAL A 333 -8.32 -8.53 -10.69
C VAL A 333 -7.37 -9.38 -11.53
N THR A 334 -7.10 -10.59 -11.05
CA THR A 334 -6.45 -11.66 -11.79
C THR A 334 -7.48 -12.73 -12.13
N VAL A 335 -7.56 -13.11 -13.39
CA VAL A 335 -8.51 -14.11 -13.91
C VAL A 335 -7.74 -15.34 -14.37
N PHE A 336 -8.03 -16.49 -13.75
CA PHE A 336 -7.46 -17.78 -14.14
C PHE A 336 -8.29 -18.41 -15.24
N MET A 337 -7.59 -18.89 -16.27
CA MET A 337 -8.11 -19.67 -17.39
C MET A 337 -7.51 -21.08 -17.29
N TYR A 338 -8.16 -21.96 -16.54
CA TYR A 338 -7.65 -23.27 -16.15
C TYR A 338 -8.69 -24.35 -16.40
N LEU A 339 -8.51 -25.14 -17.47
CA LEU A 339 -9.49 -26.13 -17.94
C LEU A 339 -9.68 -27.29 -16.95
N ASN A 340 -8.62 -27.68 -16.20
CA ASN A 340 -8.70 -28.77 -15.22
C ASN A 340 -9.52 -28.43 -13.95
N GLU A 341 -9.98 -27.19 -13.79
CA GLU A 341 -10.94 -26.83 -12.74
C GLU A 341 -12.38 -27.26 -13.09
N ALA A 342 -12.67 -27.57 -14.35
CA ALA A 342 -13.98 -28.07 -14.78
C ALA A 342 -14.25 -29.47 -14.18
N LYS A 343 -15.47 -29.67 -13.66
CA LYS A 343 -15.86 -30.89 -12.93
C LYS A 343 -16.21 -32.08 -13.84
N ASN A 344 -16.53 -31.81 -15.10
CA ASN A 344 -16.90 -32.82 -16.09
C ASN A 344 -16.61 -32.33 -17.52
N ALA A 345 -16.72 -33.26 -18.50
CA ALA A 345 -16.39 -32.96 -19.89
C ALA A 345 -17.31 -31.88 -20.52
N THR A 346 -18.57 -31.77 -20.12
CA THR A 346 -19.47 -30.72 -20.63
C THR A 346 -19.06 -29.36 -20.11
N GLU A 347 -18.80 -29.25 -18.81
CA GLU A 347 -18.33 -28.01 -18.18
C GLU A 347 -16.97 -27.59 -18.73
N ARG A 348 -16.07 -28.55 -19.02
CA ARG A 348 -14.78 -28.29 -19.65
C ARG A 348 -14.91 -27.66 -21.03
N ARG A 349 -15.81 -28.18 -21.87
CA ARG A 349 -16.11 -27.58 -23.19
C ARG A 349 -16.74 -26.21 -23.06
N ASP A 350 -17.65 -26.01 -22.10
CA ASP A 350 -18.27 -24.73 -21.84
C ASP A 350 -17.24 -23.71 -21.32
N LEU A 351 -16.32 -24.13 -20.46
CA LEU A 351 -15.19 -23.31 -20.00
C LEU A 351 -14.26 -22.94 -21.16
N ALA A 352 -13.97 -23.89 -22.06
CA ALA A 352 -13.16 -23.61 -23.23
C ALA A 352 -13.78 -22.52 -24.13
N MET A 353 -15.12 -22.50 -24.27
CA MET A 353 -15.83 -21.43 -24.99
C MET A 353 -15.68 -20.07 -24.31
N ILE A 354 -15.71 -20.02 -22.97
CA ILE A 354 -15.51 -18.78 -22.20
C ILE A 354 -14.06 -18.29 -22.36
N ILE A 355 -13.08 -19.19 -22.25
CA ILE A 355 -11.66 -18.87 -22.44
C ILE A 355 -11.40 -18.36 -23.85
N GLU A 356 -11.93 -19.02 -24.86
CA GLU A 356 -11.82 -18.62 -26.27
C GLU A 356 -12.31 -17.18 -26.45
N GLU A 357 -13.51 -16.89 -25.98
CA GLU A 357 -14.10 -15.56 -26.13
C GLU A 357 -13.34 -14.49 -25.31
N THR A 358 -12.87 -14.85 -24.13
CA THR A 358 -12.03 -13.95 -23.29
C THR A 358 -10.75 -13.56 -24.02
N LEU A 359 -10.07 -14.55 -24.65
CA LEU A 359 -8.85 -14.30 -25.42
C LEU A 359 -9.14 -13.49 -26.70
N ARG A 360 -10.26 -13.75 -27.39
CA ARG A 360 -10.67 -12.99 -28.58
C ARG A 360 -10.89 -11.50 -28.24
N GLN A 361 -11.68 -11.24 -27.21
CA GLN A 361 -11.95 -9.86 -26.78
C GLN A 361 -10.69 -9.16 -26.25
N ARG A 362 -9.82 -9.88 -25.56
CA ARG A 362 -8.52 -9.32 -25.13
C ARG A 362 -7.62 -9.03 -26.34
N TYR A 363 -7.61 -9.86 -27.36
CA TYR A 363 -6.88 -9.63 -28.62
C TYR A 363 -7.35 -8.35 -29.32
N GLU A 364 -8.65 -8.08 -29.33
CA GLU A 364 -9.21 -6.83 -29.86
C GLU A 364 -8.83 -5.63 -28.98
N GLY A 365 -8.90 -5.77 -27.66
CA GLY A 365 -8.65 -4.71 -26.68
C GLY A 365 -9.88 -3.89 -26.36
N VAL A 366 -9.66 -2.68 -25.78
CA VAL A 366 -10.71 -1.70 -25.52
C VAL A 366 -10.34 -0.35 -26.16
N LYS A 367 -11.32 0.45 -26.53
CA LYS A 367 -11.07 1.80 -27.03
C LYS A 367 -10.89 2.78 -25.89
N ASN A 368 -9.84 3.59 -25.95
CA ASN A 368 -9.68 4.73 -25.05
C ASN A 368 -10.56 5.91 -25.51
N GLU A 369 -10.52 7.03 -24.81
CA GLU A 369 -11.27 8.25 -25.12
C GLU A 369 -10.97 8.83 -26.53
N ALA A 370 -9.76 8.59 -27.05
CA ALA A 370 -9.37 8.99 -28.39
C ALA A 370 -9.81 7.98 -29.48
N GLY A 371 -10.57 6.95 -29.12
CA GLY A 371 -11.03 5.89 -30.05
C GLY A 371 -9.96 4.90 -30.47
N VAL A 372 -8.77 4.92 -29.85
CA VAL A 372 -7.66 4.02 -30.13
C VAL A 372 -7.81 2.72 -29.33
N TRP A 373 -7.60 1.59 -29.99
CA TRP A 373 -7.63 0.28 -29.36
C TRP A 373 -6.37 0.06 -28.51
N ILE A 374 -6.55 -0.09 -27.21
CA ILE A 374 -5.48 -0.29 -26.24
C ILE A 374 -5.66 -1.62 -25.49
N THR A 375 -4.59 -2.06 -24.82
CA THR A 375 -4.64 -3.17 -23.86
C THR A 375 -5.04 -2.60 -22.50
N PRO A 376 -6.16 -3.02 -21.90
CA PRO A 376 -6.50 -2.60 -20.53
C PRO A 376 -5.55 -3.26 -19.52
N ALA A 377 -5.21 -2.53 -18.46
CA ALA A 377 -4.35 -3.03 -17.40
C ALA A 377 -4.98 -4.22 -16.65
N PHE A 378 -6.30 -4.21 -16.49
CA PHE A 378 -7.09 -5.23 -15.79
C PHE A 378 -8.28 -5.70 -16.65
N PRO A 379 -8.78 -6.93 -16.36
CA PRO A 379 -8.19 -7.95 -15.51
C PRO A 379 -6.84 -8.47 -16.04
N LYS A 380 -5.92 -8.84 -15.17
CA LYS A 380 -4.77 -9.67 -15.56
C LYS A 380 -5.30 -11.06 -15.93
N LEU A 381 -4.77 -11.64 -17.00
CA LEU A 381 -5.16 -12.95 -17.46
C LEU A 381 -4.02 -13.93 -17.24
N ILE A 382 -4.30 -15.07 -16.61
CA ILE A 382 -3.36 -16.17 -16.44
C ILE A 382 -3.92 -17.37 -17.20
N TYR A 383 -3.16 -17.84 -18.20
CA TYR A 383 -3.47 -19.02 -19.00
C TYR A 383 -2.67 -20.21 -18.49
N VAL A 384 -3.37 -21.29 -18.09
CA VAL A 384 -2.73 -22.48 -17.57
C VAL A 384 -2.42 -23.44 -18.73
N LEU A 385 -1.15 -23.81 -18.85
CA LEU A 385 -0.66 -24.80 -19.80
C LEU A 385 -0.85 -26.20 -19.21
N GLU A 386 -1.64 -27.02 -19.92
CA GLU A 386 -2.06 -28.36 -19.52
C GLU A 386 -1.71 -29.36 -20.64
N GLU A 387 -1.69 -30.65 -20.35
CA GLU A 387 -1.29 -31.66 -21.32
C GLU A 387 -2.14 -31.66 -22.61
N ASP A 388 -3.45 -31.37 -22.49
CA ASP A 388 -4.40 -31.36 -23.59
C ASP A 388 -4.49 -30.01 -24.33
N ASN A 389 -3.71 -29.01 -23.94
CA ASN A 389 -3.67 -27.73 -24.64
C ASN A 389 -2.27 -27.30 -25.12
N ILE A 390 -1.19 -27.99 -24.73
CA ILE A 390 0.18 -27.61 -25.13
C ILE A 390 0.68 -28.38 -26.36
N GLU A 391 0.21 -29.61 -26.61
CA GLU A 391 0.65 -30.41 -27.73
C GLU A 391 -0.16 -30.13 -28.98
N LYS A 392 0.53 -29.94 -30.11
CA LYS A 392 -0.11 -29.73 -31.40
C LYS A 392 -0.98 -30.93 -31.78
N GLY A 393 -2.27 -30.66 -32.00
CA GLY A 393 -3.28 -31.68 -32.32
C GLY A 393 -4.08 -32.16 -31.10
N SER A 394 -3.77 -31.72 -29.87
CA SER A 394 -4.64 -31.95 -28.71
C SER A 394 -5.92 -31.13 -28.82
N GLU A 395 -6.96 -31.55 -28.10
CA GLU A 395 -8.34 -31.02 -28.21
C GLU A 395 -8.42 -29.49 -28.02
N TYR A 396 -7.65 -28.96 -27.08
CA TYR A 396 -7.67 -27.54 -26.72
C TYR A 396 -6.43 -26.75 -27.16
N TYR A 397 -5.57 -27.31 -28.03
CA TYR A 397 -4.38 -26.62 -28.54
C TYR A 397 -4.70 -25.30 -29.24
N TYR A 398 -5.89 -25.19 -29.88
CA TYR A 398 -6.33 -23.96 -30.54
C TYR A 398 -6.45 -22.77 -29.56
N LEU A 399 -6.72 -23.03 -28.26
CA LEU A 399 -6.73 -21.97 -27.23
C LEU A 399 -5.32 -21.45 -26.97
N THR A 400 -4.32 -22.31 -26.93
CA THR A 400 -2.91 -21.94 -26.79
C THR A 400 -2.43 -21.13 -27.99
N GLU A 401 -2.81 -21.52 -29.21
CA GLU A 401 -2.51 -20.70 -30.41
C GLU A 401 -3.16 -19.31 -30.31
N LEU A 402 -4.40 -19.24 -29.86
CA LEU A 402 -5.10 -17.97 -29.66
C LEU A 402 -4.47 -17.12 -28.55
N ALA A 403 -4.10 -17.75 -27.42
CA ALA A 403 -3.38 -17.11 -26.34
C ALA A 403 -2.03 -16.53 -26.81
N ALA A 404 -1.25 -17.32 -27.57
CA ALA A 404 0.01 -16.85 -28.15
C ALA A 404 -0.16 -15.66 -29.10
N LYS A 405 -1.20 -15.69 -29.96
CA LYS A 405 -1.55 -14.54 -30.82
C LYS A 405 -1.92 -13.31 -30.00
N CYS A 406 -2.68 -13.52 -28.91
CA CYS A 406 -3.04 -12.44 -27.99
C CYS A 406 -1.78 -11.86 -27.32
N THR A 407 -0.89 -12.69 -26.82
CA THR A 407 0.38 -12.26 -26.21
C THR A 407 1.25 -11.47 -27.19
N ALA A 408 1.38 -11.94 -28.43
CA ALA A 408 2.15 -11.25 -29.45
C ALA A 408 1.66 -9.82 -29.74
N LYS A 409 0.35 -9.55 -29.56
CA LYS A 409 -0.26 -8.23 -29.84
C LYS A 409 -0.45 -7.38 -28.59
N ARG A 410 -0.75 -8.03 -27.43
CA ARG A 410 -1.23 -7.36 -26.22
C ARG A 410 -0.36 -7.58 -24.98
N LEU A 411 0.68 -8.40 -25.06
CA LEU A 411 1.57 -8.78 -23.96
C LEU A 411 0.85 -9.53 -22.82
N VAL A 412 -0.31 -10.09 -23.08
CA VAL A 412 -1.14 -10.90 -22.18
C VAL A 412 -1.79 -12.03 -22.96
N PRO A 413 -2.11 -13.18 -22.34
CA PRO A 413 -2.03 -13.55 -20.93
C PRO A 413 -0.61 -13.89 -20.46
N ASP A 414 -0.43 -13.95 -19.12
CA ASP A 414 0.69 -14.65 -18.50
C ASP A 414 0.45 -16.16 -18.51
N TYR A 415 1.52 -16.95 -18.49
CA TYR A 415 1.43 -18.41 -18.57
C TYR A 415 1.94 -19.07 -17.31
N ILE A 416 1.23 -20.13 -16.87
CA ILE A 416 1.66 -20.99 -15.78
C ILE A 416 1.52 -22.45 -16.17
N SER A 417 2.44 -23.31 -15.76
CA SER A 417 2.40 -24.75 -16.06
C SER A 417 1.63 -25.49 -14.96
N ASP A 418 0.57 -26.22 -15.33
CA ASP A 418 -0.18 -27.12 -14.44
C ASP A 418 0.73 -28.17 -13.80
N LYS A 419 1.58 -28.81 -14.61
CA LYS A 419 2.56 -29.78 -14.13
C LYS A 419 3.46 -29.18 -13.06
N LYS A 420 3.96 -27.97 -13.29
CA LYS A 420 4.85 -27.31 -12.31
C LYS A 420 4.12 -26.89 -11.04
N MET A 421 2.88 -26.44 -11.13
CA MET A 421 2.06 -26.16 -9.96
C MET A 421 1.82 -27.40 -9.10
N LYS A 422 1.55 -28.55 -9.72
CA LYS A 422 1.37 -29.82 -9.02
C LYS A 422 2.66 -30.28 -8.33
N GLU A 423 3.80 -30.25 -9.04
CA GLU A 423 5.11 -30.58 -8.47
C GLU A 423 5.46 -29.73 -7.24
N LEU A 424 5.14 -28.42 -7.27
CA LEU A 424 5.40 -27.54 -6.14
C LEU A 424 4.48 -27.79 -4.93
N LYS A 425 3.26 -28.27 -5.16
CA LYS A 425 2.33 -28.65 -4.08
C LYS A 425 2.70 -29.96 -3.41
N GLU A 426 3.22 -30.91 -4.17
CA GLU A 426 3.64 -32.25 -3.67
C GLU A 426 5.00 -32.20 -2.94
N GLY A 427 5.80 -31.16 -3.15
CA GLY A 427 7.12 -30.97 -2.54
C GLY A 427 7.12 -30.21 -1.20
N ASN A 428 5.96 -29.82 -0.68
CA ASN A 428 5.77 -29.19 0.62
C ASN A 428 4.99 -30.17 1.54
#